data_553eb7bdf5816d5119d63652766e913b
#
_entry.id   553eb7bdf5816d5119d63652766e913b
#
_cell.length_a   1.000
_cell.length_b   1.000
_cell.length_c   1.000
_cell.angle_alpha   90.00
_cell.angle_beta   90.00
_cell.angle_gamma   90.00
#
_symmetry.space_group_name_H-M   'P 1'
#
loop_
_entity.id
_entity.type
_entity.pdbx_description
1 polymer ?
#
loop_
_entity_poly.entity_id
_entity_poly.type
_entity_poly.pdbx_seq_one_letter_code
_entity_poly.pdbx_strand_id
1 'polypeptide(L)'
;MSSNAEVRRRAVQAARGESPFDLLLVDAQIVDMATGEIRDADVGIVGEMIASVHPRGSRTDAHEVRSLQGGYLSPGLMDTHVHLESSHLPPERYAEIVLTQGTTAVFWDPHELANVLGVDGVRYAVDASRHLPLQVMVAAPSSVPSTPGLEMSGADFAGAEMETMLGWPEVRGVAEVMDMHGVLNGSERMQEIVQAGLNSGKLIEGHARGLSGADLQAYLAAGVTSDHELTSAADAREKLRAGLTIEIRGSHPYLLPDIVAALKTLPHLSSQITVCTDDVPPDMLLEKGGIIALLNLLIAHGLPTVDVLRFATLNAAIRLQRNDLGLIAAGRRADLVVFDSLEKLEAQEVYVGGKLIARNGHLLTPLAAAPGVTPPRDTLQLAPLDAEDFILRIKGIRHGVARLRHISGARFTKWGEVEVQIRDGEVQLPAGFSLIWVKHRHGRHQATPQIALLEGWGELRGAIATSYSHDSHNLVVLGRAANDMALAANQLIASGGGMALAQQGEILAHVAMPIAGMLSDLPAAELARQFRELRDLSSKVADWEPPYRVFKAIEGTCLACNAGPHLTDLGLTDGGSRQIVDPLIACRETPAPTHHNNNPQGA
;
A
#
# COMPACT_ATOMS: atom_id res chain seq x y z
N MET A 1 -14.81 16.39 14.80
CA MET A 1 -15.87 15.60 15.46
C MET A 1 -16.64 16.50 16.39
N SER A 2 -17.78 16.95 16.00
CA SER A 2 -18.75 17.46 16.95
C SER A 2 -19.58 16.25 17.41
N SER A 3 -19.16 15.55 18.49
CA SER A 3 -20.12 14.73 19.18
C SER A 3 -21.27 15.67 19.53
N ASN A 4 -22.44 15.38 18.97
CA ASN A 4 -23.63 16.16 19.21
C ASN A 4 -23.77 16.38 20.73
N ALA A 5 -23.82 17.61 21.21
CA ALA A 5 -23.94 17.96 22.63
C ALA A 5 -25.15 17.22 23.26
N GLU A 6 -26.18 16.96 22.47
CA GLU A 6 -27.35 16.19 22.87
C GLU A 6 -27.03 14.74 23.20
N VAL A 7 -26.19 14.06 22.38
CA VAL A 7 -25.76 12.67 22.66
C VAL A 7 -24.96 12.63 23.97
N ARG A 8 -24.06 13.59 24.20
CA ARG A 8 -23.31 13.66 25.47
C ARG A 8 -24.21 13.88 26.67
N ARG A 9 -25.18 14.78 26.57
CA ARG A 9 -26.16 15.02 27.65
C ARG A 9 -26.96 13.75 27.98
N ARG A 10 -27.47 13.05 26.96
CA ARG A 10 -28.17 11.77 27.10
C ARG A 10 -27.29 10.69 27.72
N ALA A 11 -26.03 10.59 27.27
CA ALA A 11 -25.06 9.62 27.80
C ALA A 11 -24.77 9.87 29.29
N VAL A 12 -24.66 11.14 29.74
CA VAL A 12 -24.52 11.48 31.16
C VAL A 12 -25.74 11.06 31.96
N GLN A 13 -26.93 11.35 31.48
CA GLN A 13 -28.18 10.93 32.15
C GLN A 13 -28.32 9.41 32.26
N ALA A 14 -28.02 8.70 31.16
CA ALA A 14 -28.05 7.23 31.15
C ALA A 14 -26.97 6.64 32.07
N ALA A 15 -25.74 7.16 32.09
CA ALA A 15 -24.71 6.71 33.01
C ALA A 15 -25.14 6.86 34.50
N ARG A 16 -25.88 7.91 34.83
CA ARG A 16 -26.41 8.16 36.18
C ARG A 16 -27.68 7.35 36.53
N GLY A 17 -28.28 6.63 35.56
CA GLY A 17 -29.53 5.91 35.74
C GLY A 17 -30.79 6.79 35.67
N GLU A 18 -30.66 8.00 35.12
CA GLU A 18 -31.75 8.95 34.96
C GLU A 18 -32.54 8.73 33.65
N SER A 19 -31.99 7.94 32.73
CA SER A 19 -32.59 7.50 31.47
C SER A 19 -32.04 6.15 31.04
N PRO A 20 -32.77 5.38 30.19
CA PRO A 20 -32.26 4.11 29.67
C PRO A 20 -31.12 4.32 28.66
N PHE A 21 -30.31 3.28 28.49
CA PHE A 21 -29.38 3.18 27.36
C PHE A 21 -30.14 2.94 26.06
N ASP A 22 -29.58 3.34 24.93
CA ASP A 22 -30.12 2.95 23.61
C ASP A 22 -29.85 1.45 23.36
N LEU A 23 -28.62 0.99 23.71
CA LEU A 23 -28.18 -0.41 23.63
C LEU A 23 -27.38 -0.78 24.88
N LEU A 24 -27.67 -1.96 25.45
CA LEU A 24 -26.90 -2.55 26.53
C LEU A 24 -26.33 -3.88 26.07
N LEU A 25 -24.99 -3.96 25.98
CA LEU A 25 -24.26 -5.19 25.72
C LEU A 25 -23.98 -5.88 27.05
N VAL A 26 -24.51 -7.09 27.22
CA VAL A 26 -24.37 -7.89 28.46
C VAL A 26 -23.59 -9.17 28.23
N ASP A 27 -23.15 -9.79 29.30
CA ASP A 27 -22.39 -11.04 29.30
C ASP A 27 -21.08 -10.97 28.50
N ALA A 28 -20.40 -9.82 28.54
CA ALA A 28 -19.12 -9.63 27.90
C ALA A 28 -17.95 -9.95 28.83
N GLN A 29 -16.85 -10.45 28.26
CA GLN A 29 -15.52 -10.41 28.85
C GLN A 29 -14.75 -9.25 28.20
N ILE A 30 -14.67 -8.11 28.88
CA ILE A 30 -13.99 -6.94 28.33
C ILE A 30 -12.49 -7.17 28.35
N VAL A 31 -11.83 -7.04 27.19
CA VAL A 31 -10.38 -6.94 27.10
C VAL A 31 -10.00 -5.48 27.37
N ASP A 32 -9.58 -5.22 28.59
CA ASP A 32 -9.33 -3.84 29.06
C ASP A 32 -7.92 -3.38 28.62
N MET A 33 -7.88 -2.51 27.62
CA MET A 33 -6.62 -2.03 27.05
C MET A 33 -5.86 -1.08 27.98
N ALA A 34 -6.52 -0.49 28.98
CA ALA A 34 -5.89 0.42 29.92
C ALA A 34 -5.10 -0.35 31.01
N THR A 35 -5.68 -1.43 31.53
CA THR A 35 -5.10 -2.22 32.65
C THR A 35 -4.45 -3.50 32.19
N GLY A 36 -4.78 -4.01 30.98
CA GLY A 36 -4.35 -5.31 30.49
C GLY A 36 -5.15 -6.50 31.05
N GLU A 37 -6.22 -6.25 31.79
CA GLU A 37 -7.07 -7.27 32.40
C GLU A 37 -8.15 -7.76 31.43
N ILE A 38 -8.61 -8.99 31.66
CA ILE A 38 -9.86 -9.50 31.10
C ILE A 38 -10.85 -9.58 32.25
N ARG A 39 -11.95 -8.83 32.12
CA ARG A 39 -12.92 -8.70 33.21
C ARG A 39 -14.37 -8.75 32.73
N ASP A 40 -15.26 -9.30 33.56
CA ASP A 40 -16.69 -9.29 33.33
C ASP A 40 -17.26 -7.90 33.55
N ALA A 41 -17.94 -7.36 32.54
CA ALA A 41 -18.70 -6.11 32.66
C ALA A 41 -19.73 -5.98 31.55
N ASP A 42 -20.74 -5.13 31.79
CA ASP A 42 -21.73 -4.74 30.80
C ASP A 42 -21.41 -3.33 30.26
N VAL A 43 -21.82 -3.06 29.01
CA VAL A 43 -21.53 -1.80 28.31
C VAL A 43 -22.82 -1.15 27.85
N GLY A 44 -23.15 0.00 28.43
CA GLY A 44 -24.27 0.84 28.04
C GLY A 44 -23.87 1.88 26.99
N ILE A 45 -24.63 1.94 25.90
CA ILE A 45 -24.35 2.79 24.73
C ILE A 45 -25.52 3.75 24.52
N VAL A 46 -25.20 5.01 24.19
CA VAL A 46 -26.16 6.06 23.80
C VAL A 46 -25.71 6.71 22.51
N GLY A 47 -26.52 6.56 21.46
CA GLY A 47 -26.13 6.96 20.12
C GLY A 47 -24.85 6.25 19.69
N GLU A 48 -23.83 7.01 19.34
CA GLU A 48 -22.51 6.47 18.95
C GLU A 48 -21.49 6.37 20.10
N MET A 49 -21.92 6.65 21.34
CA MET A 49 -21.02 6.81 22.49
C MET A 49 -21.23 5.72 23.53
N ILE A 50 -20.15 5.17 24.07
CA ILE A 50 -20.19 4.40 25.30
C ILE A 50 -20.54 5.35 26.45
N ALA A 51 -21.68 5.13 27.07
CA ALA A 51 -22.16 5.93 28.18
C ALA A 51 -21.67 5.38 29.53
N SER A 52 -21.59 4.04 29.66
CA SER A 52 -21.20 3.40 30.91
C SER A 52 -20.54 2.04 30.66
N VAL A 53 -19.56 1.70 31.49
CA VAL A 53 -19.05 0.35 31.66
C VAL A 53 -19.21 0.02 33.14
N HIS A 54 -19.95 -1.02 33.46
CA HIS A 54 -20.39 -1.28 34.83
C HIS A 54 -20.42 -2.77 35.13
N PRO A 55 -20.47 -3.19 36.43
CA PRO A 55 -20.50 -4.61 36.81
C PRO A 55 -21.64 -5.34 36.14
N ARG A 56 -21.40 -6.58 35.72
CA ARG A 56 -22.36 -7.45 35.06
C ARG A 56 -23.68 -7.51 35.88
N GLY A 57 -24.79 -7.30 35.19
CA GLY A 57 -26.15 -7.39 35.74
C GLY A 57 -26.53 -6.24 36.68
N SER A 58 -25.69 -5.21 36.88
CA SER A 58 -26.02 -4.09 37.77
C SER A 58 -27.04 -3.12 37.16
N ARG A 59 -27.24 -3.15 35.83
CA ARG A 59 -28.19 -2.33 35.08
C ARG A 59 -28.92 -3.19 34.04
N THR A 60 -30.21 -2.88 33.81
CA THR A 60 -31.06 -3.58 32.83
C THR A 60 -31.92 -2.60 32.02
N ASP A 61 -31.82 -1.32 32.31
CA ASP A 61 -32.62 -0.25 31.71
C ASP A 61 -32.03 0.19 30.36
N ALA A 62 -32.46 -0.45 29.31
CA ALA A 62 -32.07 -0.14 27.93
C ALA A 62 -33.26 -0.37 26.96
N HIS A 63 -33.22 0.33 25.81
CA HIS A 63 -34.19 0.11 24.73
C HIS A 63 -33.93 -1.23 24.01
N GLU A 64 -32.66 -1.59 23.85
CA GLU A 64 -32.21 -2.89 23.33
C GLU A 64 -31.19 -3.50 24.28
N VAL A 65 -31.37 -4.80 24.59
CA VAL A 65 -30.41 -5.58 25.37
C VAL A 65 -29.89 -6.73 24.50
N ARG A 66 -28.56 -6.87 24.44
CA ARG A 66 -27.92 -7.89 23.64
C ARG A 66 -26.88 -8.63 24.45
N SER A 67 -27.06 -9.94 24.59
CA SER A 67 -26.09 -10.82 25.22
C SER A 67 -24.98 -11.17 24.22
N LEU A 68 -23.71 -11.04 24.64
CA LEU A 68 -22.52 -11.45 23.91
C LEU A 68 -22.07 -12.88 24.28
N GLN A 69 -22.86 -13.59 25.08
CA GLN A 69 -22.71 -15.02 25.42
C GLN A 69 -21.32 -15.39 25.97
N GLY A 70 -20.69 -14.49 26.71
CA GLY A 70 -19.34 -14.67 27.25
C GLY A 70 -18.21 -14.34 26.26
N GLY A 71 -18.53 -13.80 25.10
CA GLY A 71 -17.53 -13.36 24.11
C GLY A 71 -16.62 -12.25 24.62
N TYR A 72 -15.40 -12.22 24.08
CA TYR A 72 -14.40 -11.20 24.40
C TYR A 72 -14.71 -9.91 23.63
N LEU A 73 -14.94 -8.83 24.35
CA LEU A 73 -15.23 -7.52 23.77
C LEU A 73 -13.97 -6.66 23.77
N SER A 74 -13.53 -6.28 22.59
CA SER A 74 -12.38 -5.40 22.33
C SER A 74 -12.85 -4.08 21.69
N PRO A 75 -12.10 -2.98 21.83
CA PRO A 75 -12.26 -1.85 20.91
C PRO A 75 -12.06 -2.28 19.46
N GLY A 76 -12.65 -1.56 18.51
CA GLY A 76 -12.45 -1.77 17.09
C GLY A 76 -10.98 -1.67 16.71
N LEU A 77 -10.56 -2.55 15.80
CA LEU A 77 -9.17 -2.58 15.32
C LEU A 77 -8.89 -1.38 14.41
N MET A 78 -7.67 -0.88 14.47
CA MET A 78 -7.20 0.23 13.64
C MET A 78 -5.95 -0.18 12.87
N ASP A 79 -5.91 0.18 11.59
CA ASP A 79 -4.76 0.07 10.71
C ASP A 79 -4.09 1.44 10.62
N THR A 80 -2.84 1.56 11.08
CA THR A 80 -2.17 2.85 11.24
C THR A 80 -1.48 3.35 9.98
N HIS A 81 -1.37 2.52 8.94
CA HIS A 81 -0.85 2.90 7.63
C HIS A 81 -1.28 1.87 6.58
N VAL A 82 -1.97 2.33 5.55
CA VAL A 82 -2.42 1.47 4.45
C VAL A 82 -2.44 2.24 3.13
N HIS A 83 -2.03 1.55 2.05
CA HIS A 83 -2.31 1.94 0.67
C HIS A 83 -3.52 1.14 0.21
N LEU A 84 -4.70 1.76 0.28
CA LEU A 84 -5.94 1.08 -0.10
C LEU A 84 -5.89 0.62 -1.56
N GLU A 85 -5.18 1.36 -2.41
CA GLU A 85 -4.98 1.09 -3.82
C GLU A 85 -4.28 -0.26 -4.08
N SER A 86 -3.45 -0.73 -3.17
CA SER A 86 -2.78 -2.05 -3.29
C SER A 86 -3.76 -3.22 -3.26
N SER A 87 -4.96 -3.00 -2.70
CA SER A 87 -6.07 -3.95 -2.77
C SER A 87 -6.80 -3.95 -4.11
N HIS A 88 -6.51 -2.96 -4.97
CA HIS A 88 -7.20 -2.72 -6.25
C HIS A 88 -8.73 -2.55 -6.12
N LEU A 89 -9.22 -2.23 -4.94
CA LEU A 89 -10.62 -2.05 -4.61
C LEU A 89 -10.95 -0.57 -4.39
N PRO A 90 -12.11 -0.07 -4.82
CA PRO A 90 -12.57 1.25 -4.40
C PRO A 90 -12.95 1.24 -2.90
N PRO A 91 -13.00 2.42 -2.24
CA PRO A 91 -13.12 2.52 -0.79
C PRO A 91 -14.28 1.74 -0.16
N GLU A 92 -15.45 1.73 -0.79
CA GLU A 92 -16.61 1.00 -0.29
C GLU A 92 -16.40 -0.52 -0.32
N ARG A 93 -15.72 -1.04 -1.34
CA ARG A 93 -15.44 -2.49 -1.46
C ARG A 93 -14.33 -2.93 -0.51
N TYR A 94 -13.32 -2.09 -0.32
CA TYR A 94 -12.31 -2.31 0.71
C TYR A 94 -12.96 -2.34 2.11
N ALA A 95 -13.80 -1.35 2.42
CA ALA A 95 -14.49 -1.27 3.70
C ALA A 95 -15.40 -2.48 3.96
N GLU A 96 -16.08 -3.04 2.93
CA GLU A 96 -16.88 -4.27 3.06
C GLU A 96 -16.07 -5.43 3.63
N ILE A 97 -14.80 -5.57 3.21
CA ILE A 97 -13.95 -6.67 3.68
C ILE A 97 -13.44 -6.39 5.10
N VAL A 98 -12.80 -5.24 5.30
CA VAL A 98 -12.07 -5.00 6.55
C VAL A 98 -13.00 -4.82 7.76
N LEU A 99 -14.21 -4.28 7.54
CA LEU A 99 -15.22 -4.19 8.59
C LEU A 99 -15.67 -5.57 9.08
N THR A 100 -15.83 -6.55 8.18
CA THR A 100 -16.20 -7.92 8.59
C THR A 100 -15.10 -8.61 9.39
N GLN A 101 -13.88 -8.08 9.34
CA GLN A 101 -12.70 -8.59 10.04
C GLN A 101 -12.40 -7.82 11.34
N GLY A 102 -13.24 -6.85 11.70
CA GLY A 102 -13.10 -6.07 12.94
C GLY A 102 -12.29 -4.78 12.81
N THR A 103 -11.79 -4.43 11.62
CA THR A 103 -11.13 -3.15 11.40
C THR A 103 -12.20 -2.05 11.26
N THR A 104 -12.19 -1.09 12.18
CA THR A 104 -13.18 0.00 12.22
C THR A 104 -12.60 1.36 11.86
N ALA A 105 -11.26 1.48 11.80
CA ALA A 105 -10.58 2.70 11.41
C ALA A 105 -9.29 2.38 10.64
N VAL A 106 -8.95 3.24 9.68
CA VAL A 106 -7.72 3.15 8.90
C VAL A 106 -7.09 4.53 8.72
N PHE A 107 -5.75 4.58 8.63
CA PHE A 107 -5.02 5.75 8.19
C PHE A 107 -4.49 5.47 6.79
N TRP A 108 -5.15 6.08 5.80
CA TRP A 108 -4.90 5.84 4.39
C TRP A 108 -3.98 6.89 3.80
N ASP A 109 -2.83 6.44 3.30
CA ASP A 109 -1.95 7.23 2.43
C ASP A 109 -2.33 6.98 0.96
N PRO A 110 -3.04 7.90 0.29
CA PRO A 110 -3.46 7.75 -1.11
C PRO A 110 -2.38 8.26 -2.08
N HIS A 111 -1.10 7.98 -1.83
CA HIS A 111 -0.05 8.53 -2.69
C HIS A 111 -0.07 7.96 -4.10
N GLU A 112 -0.57 6.74 -4.30
CA GLU A 112 -0.74 6.18 -5.63
C GLU A 112 -1.77 6.98 -6.46
N LEU A 113 -2.94 7.26 -5.88
CA LEU A 113 -3.94 8.14 -6.52
C LEU A 113 -3.37 9.53 -6.77
N ALA A 114 -2.60 10.06 -5.82
CA ALA A 114 -1.97 11.36 -5.95
C ALA A 114 -0.89 11.40 -7.03
N ASN A 115 -0.11 10.34 -7.21
CA ASN A 115 0.87 10.22 -8.27
C ASN A 115 0.23 10.16 -9.68
N VAL A 116 -1.06 9.80 -9.77
CA VAL A 116 -1.79 9.81 -11.04
C VAL A 116 -2.56 11.11 -11.27
N LEU A 117 -3.23 11.64 -10.24
CA LEU A 117 -4.27 12.66 -10.34
C LEU A 117 -3.95 13.94 -9.55
N GLY A 118 -2.81 13.98 -8.84
CA GLY A 118 -2.48 15.10 -7.98
C GLY A 118 -3.45 15.25 -6.81
N VAL A 119 -3.72 16.50 -6.43
CA VAL A 119 -4.64 16.86 -5.34
C VAL A 119 -6.06 16.33 -5.57
N ASP A 120 -6.49 16.16 -6.82
CA ASP A 120 -7.80 15.61 -7.16
C ASP A 120 -7.90 14.11 -6.78
N GLY A 121 -6.79 13.35 -6.83
CA GLY A 121 -6.73 11.97 -6.36
C GLY A 121 -6.96 11.86 -4.85
N VAL A 122 -6.34 12.74 -4.08
CA VAL A 122 -6.55 12.83 -2.62
C VAL A 122 -7.98 13.31 -2.31
N ARG A 123 -8.52 14.23 -3.11
CA ARG A 123 -9.92 14.67 -2.99
C ARG A 123 -10.88 13.52 -3.22
N TYR A 124 -10.63 12.71 -4.26
CA TYR A 124 -11.42 11.50 -4.50
C TYR A 124 -11.36 10.53 -3.30
N ALA A 125 -10.18 10.28 -2.74
CA ALA A 125 -10.03 9.42 -1.57
C ALA A 125 -10.87 9.92 -0.38
N VAL A 126 -10.85 11.22 -0.09
CA VAL A 126 -11.66 11.86 0.95
C VAL A 126 -13.16 11.72 0.66
N ASP A 127 -13.59 12.11 -0.53
CA ASP A 127 -15.02 12.20 -0.86
C ASP A 127 -15.65 10.81 -1.00
N ALA A 128 -14.92 9.84 -1.55
CA ALA A 128 -15.39 8.46 -1.70
C ALA A 128 -15.51 7.71 -0.37
N SER A 129 -14.77 8.11 0.65
CA SER A 129 -14.76 7.42 1.96
C SER A 129 -15.62 8.09 3.04
N ARG A 130 -15.99 9.36 2.89
CA ARG A 130 -16.66 10.18 3.93
C ARG A 130 -17.94 9.57 4.51
N HIS A 131 -18.72 8.85 3.72
CA HIS A 131 -20.02 8.28 4.10
C HIS A 131 -19.93 6.85 4.64
N LEU A 132 -18.74 6.23 4.57
CA LEU A 132 -18.56 4.86 5.00
C LEU A 132 -18.67 4.73 6.53
N PRO A 133 -19.15 3.60 7.05
CA PRO A 133 -19.05 3.32 8.48
C PRO A 133 -17.61 3.16 8.94
N LEU A 134 -16.69 2.71 8.08
CA LEU A 134 -15.25 2.69 8.34
C LEU A 134 -14.74 4.11 8.58
N GLN A 135 -14.04 4.33 9.71
CA GLN A 135 -13.41 5.61 10.01
C GLN A 135 -12.14 5.77 9.16
N VAL A 136 -12.26 6.40 8.00
CA VAL A 136 -11.12 6.66 7.12
C VAL A 136 -10.50 8.01 7.48
N MET A 137 -9.26 7.99 7.90
CA MET A 137 -8.40 9.16 8.09
C MET A 137 -7.43 9.20 6.91
N VAL A 138 -7.43 10.29 6.15
CA VAL A 138 -6.59 10.43 4.96
C VAL A 138 -5.30 11.16 5.33
N ALA A 139 -4.17 10.71 4.79
CA ALA A 139 -2.89 11.41 4.85
C ALA A 139 -2.69 12.28 3.60
N ALA A 140 -1.96 13.38 3.73
CA ALA A 140 -1.52 14.20 2.60
C ALA A 140 -0.21 13.62 2.03
N PRO A 141 -0.18 13.09 0.82
CA PRO A 141 1.00 12.43 0.26
C PRO A 141 2.19 13.38 0.13
N SER A 142 3.35 12.96 0.62
CA SER A 142 4.61 13.71 0.50
C SER A 142 5.43 13.31 -0.73
N SER A 143 5.14 12.11 -1.26
CA SER A 143 5.97 11.41 -2.25
C SER A 143 5.36 11.44 -3.64
N VAL A 144 5.13 12.64 -4.16
CA VAL A 144 4.53 12.89 -5.49
C VAL A 144 5.45 13.86 -6.27
N PRO A 145 6.36 13.33 -7.11
CA PRO A 145 6.85 11.97 -7.12
C PRO A 145 7.73 11.64 -5.91
N SER A 146 8.03 10.35 -5.69
CA SER A 146 8.91 9.91 -4.59
C SER A 146 10.35 10.31 -4.82
N THR A 147 10.78 10.40 -6.07
CA THR A 147 12.16 10.69 -6.47
C THR A 147 12.23 11.78 -7.54
N PRO A 148 12.05 13.06 -7.17
CA PRO A 148 12.11 14.16 -8.11
C PRO A 148 13.41 14.17 -8.91
N GLY A 149 13.30 14.34 -10.24
CA GLY A 149 14.43 14.34 -11.18
C GLY A 149 14.86 12.96 -11.68
N LEU A 150 14.39 11.87 -11.06
CA LEU A 150 14.62 10.51 -11.55
C LEU A 150 13.38 9.88 -12.16
N GLU A 151 12.21 10.40 -11.86
CA GLU A 151 10.91 9.96 -12.41
C GLU A 151 9.96 11.14 -12.52
N MET A 152 8.91 10.97 -13.33
CA MET A 152 7.78 11.89 -13.40
C MET A 152 6.47 11.14 -13.16
N SER A 153 5.62 11.73 -12.32
CA SER A 153 4.26 11.26 -12.06
C SER A 153 3.20 12.22 -12.66
N GLY A 154 1.93 11.99 -12.36
CA GLY A 154 0.82 12.84 -12.80
C GLY A 154 0.80 14.23 -12.16
N ALA A 155 1.56 14.44 -11.07
CA ALA A 155 1.66 15.71 -10.35
C ALA A 155 3.04 15.90 -9.72
N ASP A 156 3.28 17.12 -9.19
CA ASP A 156 4.43 17.42 -8.33
C ASP A 156 3.88 18.13 -7.09
N PHE A 157 4.24 17.64 -5.89
CA PHE A 157 3.83 18.25 -4.63
C PHE A 157 5.00 18.93 -3.92
N ALA A 158 4.70 20.10 -3.37
CA ALA A 158 5.57 20.87 -2.49
C ALA A 158 4.74 21.46 -1.33
N GLY A 159 5.20 22.52 -0.69
CA GLY A 159 4.53 23.12 0.47
C GLY A 159 3.08 23.56 0.21
N ALA A 160 2.81 24.12 -0.96
CA ALA A 160 1.49 24.67 -1.28
C ALA A 160 0.38 23.60 -1.38
N GLU A 161 0.67 22.47 -2.02
CA GLU A 161 -0.25 21.32 -2.10
C GLU A 161 -0.46 20.73 -0.70
N MET A 162 0.59 20.64 0.11
CA MET A 162 0.52 20.14 1.48
C MET A 162 -0.35 21.03 2.37
N GLU A 163 -0.14 22.36 2.34
CA GLU A 163 -0.97 23.32 3.09
C GLU A 163 -2.45 23.22 2.70
N THR A 164 -2.73 23.07 1.41
CA THR A 164 -4.08 22.89 0.89
C THR A 164 -4.74 21.65 1.46
N MET A 165 -4.09 20.48 1.34
CA MET A 165 -4.64 19.21 1.80
C MET A 165 -4.72 19.15 3.33
N LEU A 166 -3.70 19.63 4.04
CA LEU A 166 -3.70 19.67 5.50
C LEU A 166 -4.78 20.62 6.06
N GLY A 167 -5.30 21.54 5.27
CA GLY A 167 -6.48 22.36 5.61
C GLY A 167 -7.79 21.57 5.65
N TRP A 168 -7.86 20.37 5.08
CA TRP A 168 -9.09 19.57 5.06
C TRP A 168 -9.30 18.82 6.39
N PRO A 169 -10.55 18.76 6.90
CA PRO A 169 -10.84 18.12 8.20
C PRO A 169 -10.53 16.61 8.21
N GLU A 170 -10.69 15.95 7.08
CA GLU A 170 -10.49 14.50 6.91
C GLU A 170 -9.01 14.12 6.81
N VAL A 171 -8.16 15.06 6.39
CA VAL A 171 -6.71 14.86 6.32
C VAL A 171 -6.10 15.03 7.70
N ARG A 172 -5.41 14.00 8.18
CA ARG A 172 -4.95 13.90 9.58
C ARG A 172 -3.44 14.00 9.74
N GLY A 173 -2.69 14.05 8.64
CA GLY A 173 -1.23 14.16 8.69
C GLY A 173 -0.61 14.24 7.31
N VAL A 174 0.70 14.40 7.30
CA VAL A 174 1.57 14.14 6.15
C VAL A 174 1.79 12.65 6.08
N ALA A 175 1.61 12.06 4.90
CA ALA A 175 1.88 10.67 4.62
C ALA A 175 3.39 10.37 4.65
N GLU A 176 3.75 9.11 4.48
CA GLU A 176 5.14 8.65 4.57
C GLU A 176 6.13 9.53 3.80
N VAL A 177 7.19 9.95 4.48
CA VAL A 177 8.25 10.79 3.91
C VAL A 177 9.33 9.89 3.30
N MET A 178 9.14 9.50 2.04
CA MET A 178 10.05 8.57 1.32
C MET A 178 11.32 9.26 0.83
N ASP A 179 11.30 10.55 0.53
CA ASP A 179 12.50 11.29 0.13
C ASP A 179 13.39 11.60 1.34
N MET A 180 13.89 10.54 1.98
CA MET A 180 14.82 10.63 3.11
C MET A 180 16.06 11.46 2.76
N HIS A 181 16.57 11.31 1.52
CA HIS A 181 17.72 12.06 1.04
C HIS A 181 17.42 13.56 1.00
N GLY A 182 16.24 13.95 0.52
CA GLY A 182 15.80 15.35 0.50
C GLY A 182 15.72 15.94 1.91
N VAL A 183 15.21 15.16 2.89
CA VAL A 183 15.18 15.59 4.30
C VAL A 183 16.60 15.76 4.87
N LEU A 184 17.46 14.75 4.71
CA LEU A 184 18.82 14.77 5.28
C LEU A 184 19.71 15.85 4.68
N ASN A 185 19.52 16.17 3.39
CA ASN A 185 20.29 17.21 2.70
C ASN A 185 19.61 18.59 2.65
N GLY A 186 18.45 18.72 3.30
CA GLY A 186 17.74 19.99 3.43
C GLY A 186 17.23 20.54 2.10
N SER A 187 16.68 19.67 1.22
CA SER A 187 16.04 20.15 -0.01
C SER A 187 14.88 21.08 0.31
N GLU A 188 14.74 22.17 -0.43
CA GLU A 188 13.68 23.17 -0.25
C GLU A 188 12.29 22.53 -0.23
N ARG A 189 12.01 21.66 -1.21
CA ARG A 189 10.75 20.91 -1.30
C ARG A 189 10.43 20.15 -0.02
N MET A 190 11.38 19.37 0.52
CA MET A 190 11.12 18.56 1.73
C MET A 190 11.03 19.43 2.98
N GLN A 191 11.78 20.53 3.06
CA GLN A 191 11.64 21.50 4.14
C GLN A 191 10.23 22.12 4.15
N GLU A 192 9.71 22.52 3.00
CA GLU A 192 8.35 23.07 2.86
C GLU A 192 7.28 22.03 3.25
N ILE A 193 7.38 20.81 2.75
CA ILE A 193 6.43 19.72 3.06
C ILE A 193 6.39 19.42 4.56
N VAL A 194 7.54 19.21 5.17
CA VAL A 194 7.64 18.91 6.61
C VAL A 194 7.18 20.10 7.44
N GLN A 195 7.56 21.33 7.05
CA GLN A 195 7.14 22.54 7.76
C GLN A 195 5.62 22.75 7.69
N ALA A 196 4.98 22.46 6.55
CA ALA A 196 3.52 22.49 6.45
C ALA A 196 2.86 21.49 7.43
N GLY A 197 3.43 20.28 7.53
CA GLY A 197 3.02 19.29 8.52
C GLY A 197 3.13 19.81 9.96
N LEU A 198 4.28 20.35 10.33
CA LEU A 198 4.53 20.91 11.66
C LEU A 198 3.57 22.09 11.97
N ASN A 199 3.38 22.99 11.02
CA ASN A 199 2.46 24.14 11.17
C ASN A 199 1.01 23.71 11.39
N SER A 200 0.61 22.60 10.77
CA SER A 200 -0.75 22.06 10.91
C SER A 200 -1.02 21.42 12.28
N GLY A 201 0.03 21.09 13.04
CA GLY A 201 -0.05 20.31 14.28
C GLY A 201 -0.55 18.86 14.08
N LYS A 202 -0.56 18.38 12.85
CA LYS A 202 -0.98 17.03 12.49
C LYS A 202 0.21 16.07 12.43
N LEU A 203 -0.04 14.80 12.18
CA LEU A 203 0.98 13.75 12.11
C LEU A 203 1.96 13.98 10.94
N ILE A 204 3.18 13.49 11.07
CA ILE A 204 4.15 13.35 9.97
C ILE A 204 4.66 11.93 10.02
N GLU A 205 4.24 11.11 9.05
CA GLU A 205 4.66 9.73 8.95
C GLU A 205 6.04 9.61 8.29
N GLY A 206 6.74 8.55 8.61
CA GLY A 206 8.06 8.28 8.08
C GLY A 206 8.15 7.00 7.28
N HIS A 207 9.24 6.96 6.51
CA HIS A 207 9.71 5.83 5.72
C HIS A 207 11.23 5.73 5.94
N ALA A 208 11.64 5.39 7.16
CA ALA A 208 13.04 5.44 7.59
C ALA A 208 13.82 4.17 7.21
N ARG A 209 13.61 3.66 5.99
CA ARG A 209 14.23 2.41 5.51
C ARG A 209 15.75 2.51 5.49
N GLY A 210 16.40 1.70 6.34
CA GLY A 210 17.84 1.63 6.41
C GLY A 210 18.53 2.82 7.08
N LEU A 211 17.78 3.81 7.58
CA LEU A 211 18.35 4.90 8.38
C LEU A 211 18.77 4.40 9.76
N SER A 212 19.95 4.78 10.20
CA SER A 212 20.52 4.45 11.51
C SER A 212 21.44 5.57 12.00
N GLY A 213 21.84 5.53 13.28
CA GLY A 213 22.80 6.46 13.86
C GLY A 213 22.41 7.93 13.64
N ALA A 214 23.35 8.72 13.11
CA ALA A 214 23.18 10.16 12.92
C ALA A 214 22.07 10.50 11.91
N ASP A 215 21.93 9.72 10.82
CA ASP A 215 20.94 9.96 9.78
C ASP A 215 19.52 9.71 10.32
N LEU A 216 19.32 8.65 11.13
CA LEU A 216 18.05 8.44 11.82
C LEU A 216 17.72 9.62 12.75
N GLN A 217 18.69 10.08 13.55
CA GLN A 217 18.49 11.22 14.44
C GLN A 217 18.15 12.50 13.68
N ALA A 218 18.81 12.76 12.55
CA ALA A 218 18.53 13.92 11.71
C ALA A 218 17.12 13.86 11.11
N TYR A 219 16.70 12.70 10.65
CA TYR A 219 15.36 12.48 10.10
C TYR A 219 14.26 12.72 11.15
N LEU A 220 14.46 12.26 12.40
CA LEU A 220 13.55 12.55 13.51
C LEU A 220 13.58 14.03 13.89
N ALA A 221 14.76 14.65 13.92
CA ALA A 221 14.92 16.07 14.24
C ALA A 221 14.21 16.98 13.23
N ALA A 222 14.01 16.53 12.00
CA ALA A 222 13.18 17.22 11.00
C ALA A 222 11.69 17.23 11.36
N GLY A 223 11.21 16.32 12.23
CA GLY A 223 9.83 16.30 12.70
C GLY A 223 9.05 15.03 12.36
N VAL A 224 9.70 14.04 11.74
CA VAL A 224 9.07 12.73 11.45
C VAL A 224 8.91 11.91 12.73
N THR A 225 7.76 11.24 12.90
CA THR A 225 7.37 10.65 14.20
C THR A 225 7.12 9.14 14.17
N SER A 226 7.06 8.49 12.99
CA SER A 226 6.84 7.04 12.87
C SER A 226 7.68 6.42 11.77
N ASP A 227 7.67 5.09 11.73
CA ASP A 227 8.25 4.30 10.65
C ASP A 227 7.65 2.90 10.59
N HIS A 228 7.30 2.45 9.39
CA HIS A 228 6.83 1.10 9.09
C HIS A 228 7.86 0.28 8.28
N GLU A 229 8.95 0.87 7.80
CA GLU A 229 10.00 0.26 6.99
C GLU A 229 11.09 -0.42 7.84
N LEU A 230 10.65 -1.32 8.72
CA LEU A 230 11.58 -2.10 9.54
C LEU A 230 12.36 -3.11 8.69
N THR A 231 13.68 -3.14 8.84
CA THR A 231 14.58 -4.03 8.09
C THR A 231 15.11 -5.21 8.93
N SER A 232 15.06 -5.09 10.25
CA SER A 232 15.53 -6.12 11.20
C SER A 232 15.04 -5.86 12.62
N ALA A 233 15.23 -6.82 13.50
CA ALA A 233 15.00 -6.66 14.94
C ALA A 233 15.91 -5.61 15.60
N ALA A 234 17.15 -5.46 15.12
CA ALA A 234 18.08 -4.45 15.61
C ALA A 234 17.60 -3.04 15.21
N ASP A 235 17.18 -2.87 13.98
CA ASP A 235 16.61 -1.65 13.43
C ASP A 235 15.34 -1.23 14.20
N ALA A 236 14.39 -2.16 14.41
CA ALA A 236 13.18 -1.90 15.21
C ALA A 236 13.51 -1.39 16.63
N ARG A 237 14.53 -1.99 17.28
CA ARG A 237 14.96 -1.58 18.61
C ARG A 237 15.65 -0.21 18.61
N GLU A 238 16.46 0.08 17.61
CA GLU A 238 17.12 1.38 17.45
C GLU A 238 16.10 2.50 17.28
N LYS A 239 15.12 2.30 16.40
CA LYS A 239 14.03 3.25 16.13
C LYS A 239 13.18 3.52 17.38
N LEU A 240 12.81 2.47 18.15
CA LEU A 240 12.11 2.63 19.43
C LEU A 240 12.94 3.43 20.43
N ARG A 241 14.25 3.17 20.54
CA ARG A 241 15.15 3.91 21.45
C ARG A 241 15.33 5.37 21.03
N ALA A 242 15.26 5.65 19.73
CA ALA A 242 15.29 7.00 19.21
C ALA A 242 13.98 7.78 19.48
N GLY A 243 12.92 7.11 19.96
CA GLY A 243 11.63 7.74 20.26
C GLY A 243 10.62 7.66 19.11
N LEU A 244 10.93 6.93 18.04
CA LEU A 244 10.05 6.74 16.90
C LEU A 244 8.93 5.76 17.24
N THR A 245 7.72 6.01 16.77
CA THR A 245 6.68 4.99 16.74
C THR A 245 7.00 4.01 15.62
N ILE A 246 7.17 2.72 15.96
CA ILE A 246 7.29 1.67 14.95
C ILE A 246 5.91 1.10 14.63
N GLU A 247 5.65 0.90 13.36
CA GLU A 247 4.43 0.33 12.83
C GLU A 247 4.79 -1.02 12.21
N ILE A 248 4.56 -2.12 12.95
CA ILE A 248 4.91 -3.47 12.49
C ILE A 248 4.00 -3.82 11.34
N ARG A 249 4.56 -4.14 10.17
CA ARG A 249 3.76 -4.30 8.97
C ARG A 249 3.56 -5.76 8.54
N GLY A 250 2.36 -6.03 8.01
CA GLY A 250 1.94 -7.35 7.56
C GLY A 250 2.58 -7.78 6.24
N SER A 251 3.02 -6.86 5.42
CA SER A 251 3.60 -7.13 4.09
C SER A 251 5.01 -7.79 4.15
N HIS A 252 5.67 -7.78 5.32
CA HIS A 252 6.98 -8.41 5.53
C HIS A 252 6.97 -9.52 6.60
N PRO A 253 6.16 -10.58 6.48
CA PRO A 253 5.97 -11.59 7.52
C PRO A 253 7.26 -12.35 7.89
N TYR A 254 8.25 -12.38 7.01
CA TYR A 254 9.54 -13.02 7.26
C TYR A 254 10.41 -12.33 8.33
N LEU A 255 10.12 -11.06 8.66
CA LEU A 255 10.80 -10.31 9.73
C LEU A 255 10.17 -10.53 11.11
N LEU A 256 8.91 -10.98 11.16
CA LEU A 256 8.12 -11.05 12.39
C LEU A 256 8.74 -11.95 13.47
N PRO A 257 9.30 -13.14 13.17
CA PRO A 257 9.90 -13.99 14.21
C PRO A 257 11.00 -13.27 15.00
N ASP A 258 11.91 -12.58 14.29
CA ASP A 258 13.04 -11.89 14.91
C ASP A 258 12.60 -10.61 15.63
N ILE A 259 11.67 -9.85 15.06
CA ILE A 259 11.10 -8.65 15.69
C ILE A 259 10.38 -9.06 16.98
N VAL A 260 9.52 -10.06 16.95
CA VAL A 260 8.79 -10.55 18.14
C VAL A 260 9.78 -11.04 19.21
N ALA A 261 10.80 -11.81 18.82
CA ALA A 261 11.82 -12.25 19.76
C ALA A 261 12.52 -11.06 20.44
N ALA A 262 12.84 -10.01 19.69
CA ALA A 262 13.43 -8.79 20.23
C ALA A 262 12.48 -8.03 21.16
N LEU A 263 11.19 -7.90 20.81
CA LEU A 263 10.19 -7.23 21.64
C LEU A 263 9.99 -7.94 22.97
N LYS A 264 9.97 -9.28 22.99
CA LYS A 264 9.85 -10.09 24.22
C LYS A 264 11.01 -9.88 25.21
N THR A 265 12.13 -9.34 24.79
CA THR A 265 13.26 -9.01 25.69
C THR A 265 13.15 -7.61 26.32
N LEU A 266 12.18 -6.79 25.91
CA LEU A 266 11.95 -5.48 26.49
C LEU A 266 11.30 -5.62 27.89
N PRO A 267 11.63 -4.75 28.85
CA PRO A 267 11.01 -4.76 30.19
C PRO A 267 9.49 -4.54 30.15
N HIS A 268 9.02 -3.80 29.14
CA HIS A 268 7.60 -3.56 28.84
C HIS A 268 7.44 -3.23 27.36
N LEU A 269 6.25 -3.48 26.81
CA LEU A 269 5.91 -3.11 25.44
C LEU A 269 5.41 -1.67 25.42
N SER A 270 6.11 -0.82 24.66
CA SER A 270 5.84 0.60 24.57
C SER A 270 4.52 0.91 23.85
N SER A 271 3.88 2.04 24.18
CA SER A 271 2.79 2.62 23.39
C SER A 271 3.23 3.13 22.01
N GLN A 272 4.54 3.18 21.76
CA GLN A 272 5.13 3.50 20.46
C GLN A 272 5.27 2.26 19.53
N ILE A 273 4.56 1.18 19.83
CA ILE A 273 4.44 0.01 18.95
C ILE A 273 3.01 -0.05 18.45
N THR A 274 2.84 0.05 17.15
CA THR A 274 1.58 -0.13 16.43
C THR A 274 1.72 -1.14 15.31
N VAL A 275 0.69 -1.36 14.55
CA VAL A 275 0.60 -2.32 13.45
C VAL A 275 -0.06 -1.68 12.24
N CYS A 276 0.40 -2.07 11.05
CA CYS A 276 -0.17 -1.63 9.79
C CYS A 276 -0.17 -2.77 8.75
N THR A 277 -1.02 -2.64 7.75
CA THR A 277 -1.00 -3.59 6.63
C THR A 277 -0.04 -3.16 5.54
N ASP A 278 0.07 -1.85 5.30
CA ASP A 278 0.80 -1.30 4.18
C ASP A 278 0.16 -1.76 2.85
N ASP A 279 0.82 -2.57 2.05
CA ASP A 279 0.29 -3.17 0.83
C ASP A 279 -0.34 -4.54 1.06
N VAL A 280 -1.60 -4.72 0.66
CA VAL A 280 -2.28 -6.02 0.71
C VAL A 280 -3.06 -6.27 -0.58
N PRO A 281 -2.67 -7.21 -1.43
CA PRO A 281 -3.40 -7.53 -2.65
C PRO A 281 -4.78 -8.14 -2.35
N PRO A 282 -5.75 -8.04 -3.28
CA PRO A 282 -7.17 -8.31 -3.01
C PRO A 282 -7.46 -9.74 -2.59
N ASP A 283 -6.76 -10.71 -3.14
CA ASP A 283 -6.93 -12.11 -2.78
C ASP A 283 -6.39 -12.42 -1.37
N MET A 284 -5.27 -11.80 -0.98
CA MET A 284 -4.73 -11.95 0.37
C MET A 284 -5.63 -11.26 1.40
N LEU A 285 -6.13 -10.05 1.08
CA LEU A 285 -7.05 -9.30 1.94
C LEU A 285 -8.33 -10.09 2.21
N LEU A 286 -8.90 -10.71 1.16
CA LEU A 286 -10.13 -11.49 1.27
C LEU A 286 -9.93 -12.82 2.00
N GLU A 287 -8.85 -13.55 1.72
CA GLU A 287 -8.63 -14.91 2.23
C GLU A 287 -7.98 -14.97 3.60
N LYS A 288 -7.02 -14.09 3.85
CA LYS A 288 -6.25 -14.11 5.11
C LYS A 288 -6.66 -13.00 6.06
N GLY A 289 -7.18 -11.91 5.52
CA GLY A 289 -7.55 -10.71 6.25
C GLY A 289 -6.49 -9.61 6.18
N GLY A 290 -6.91 -8.42 6.58
CA GLY A 290 -6.04 -7.25 6.72
C GLY A 290 -5.28 -7.29 8.05
N ILE A 291 -5.52 -6.27 8.89
CA ILE A 291 -4.78 -6.14 10.16
C ILE A 291 -4.96 -7.36 11.08
N ILE A 292 -6.14 -8.00 11.08
CA ILE A 292 -6.41 -9.18 11.92
C ILE A 292 -5.48 -10.36 11.58
N ALA A 293 -5.09 -10.51 10.32
CA ALA A 293 -4.13 -11.54 9.91
C ALA A 293 -2.74 -11.30 10.53
N LEU A 294 -2.29 -10.06 10.54
CA LEU A 294 -1.05 -9.67 11.19
C LEU A 294 -1.10 -9.91 12.70
N LEU A 295 -2.21 -9.54 13.37
CA LEU A 295 -2.37 -9.78 14.80
C LEU A 295 -2.26 -11.27 15.12
N ASN A 296 -2.91 -12.13 14.34
CA ASN A 296 -2.81 -13.58 14.51
C ASN A 296 -1.39 -14.10 14.30
N LEU A 297 -0.61 -13.54 13.37
CA LEU A 297 0.80 -13.90 13.20
C LEU A 297 1.64 -13.50 14.42
N LEU A 298 1.42 -12.30 14.98
CA LEU A 298 2.14 -11.83 16.18
C LEU A 298 1.83 -12.72 17.39
N ILE A 299 0.57 -13.13 17.56
CA ILE A 299 0.13 -14.08 18.60
C ILE A 299 0.81 -15.44 18.38
N ALA A 300 0.80 -15.96 17.15
CA ALA A 300 1.42 -17.24 16.82
C ALA A 300 2.94 -17.25 17.06
N HIS A 301 3.62 -16.10 16.94
CA HIS A 301 5.04 -15.93 17.32
C HIS A 301 5.25 -15.72 18.82
N GLY A 302 4.17 -15.68 19.62
CA GLY A 302 4.19 -15.74 21.08
C GLY A 302 4.19 -14.40 21.80
N LEU A 303 3.64 -13.34 21.18
CA LEU A 303 3.25 -12.14 21.94
C LEU A 303 1.92 -12.38 22.68
N PRO A 304 1.74 -11.81 23.88
CA PRO A 304 0.46 -11.89 24.59
C PRO A 304 -0.65 -11.20 23.79
N THR A 305 -1.81 -11.84 23.66
CA THR A 305 -2.92 -11.35 22.83
C THR A 305 -3.39 -9.95 23.25
N VAL A 306 -3.45 -9.65 24.54
CA VAL A 306 -3.85 -8.33 25.03
C VAL A 306 -2.88 -7.24 24.56
N ASP A 307 -1.57 -7.50 24.55
CA ASP A 307 -0.59 -6.55 24.05
C ASP A 307 -0.71 -6.37 22.53
N VAL A 308 -0.93 -7.47 21.80
CA VAL A 308 -1.15 -7.44 20.35
C VAL A 308 -2.41 -6.63 19.99
N LEU A 309 -3.51 -6.83 20.73
CA LEU A 309 -4.73 -6.02 20.56
C LEU A 309 -4.48 -4.54 20.91
N ARG A 310 -3.64 -4.25 21.90
CA ARG A 310 -3.27 -2.85 22.23
C ARG A 310 -2.55 -2.17 21.08
N PHE A 311 -1.72 -2.86 20.33
CA PHE A 311 -1.04 -2.27 19.16
C PHE A 311 -2.02 -1.77 18.13
N ALA A 312 -3.10 -2.51 17.88
CA ALA A 312 -4.14 -2.16 16.91
C ALA A 312 -5.31 -1.33 17.51
N THR A 313 -5.29 -0.98 18.78
CA THR A 313 -6.39 -0.27 19.45
C THR A 313 -5.87 0.96 20.20
N LEU A 314 -5.48 0.84 21.47
CA LEU A 314 -5.05 1.97 22.30
C LEU A 314 -3.80 2.66 21.73
N ASN A 315 -2.77 1.90 21.36
CA ASN A 315 -1.54 2.47 20.81
C ASN A 315 -1.81 3.16 19.47
N ALA A 316 -2.59 2.51 18.59
CA ALA A 316 -3.03 3.10 17.33
C ALA A 316 -3.83 4.40 17.55
N ALA A 317 -4.75 4.42 18.52
CA ALA A 317 -5.51 5.62 18.86
C ALA A 317 -4.62 6.77 19.35
N ILE A 318 -3.62 6.46 20.17
CA ILE A 318 -2.61 7.44 20.64
C ILE A 318 -1.83 7.96 19.43
N ARG A 319 -1.30 7.07 18.60
CA ARG A 319 -0.53 7.39 17.39
C ARG A 319 -1.32 8.28 16.44
N LEU A 320 -2.59 7.94 16.19
CA LEU A 320 -3.47 8.65 15.25
C LEU A 320 -4.18 9.87 15.88
N GLN A 321 -3.85 10.24 17.12
CA GLN A 321 -4.48 11.33 17.86
C GLN A 321 -6.02 11.21 17.92
N ARG A 322 -6.53 9.96 18.04
CA ARG A 322 -7.95 9.62 18.13
C ARG A 322 -8.33 9.29 19.57
N ASN A 323 -8.36 10.32 20.41
CA ASN A 323 -8.71 10.19 21.83
C ASN A 323 -10.12 9.67 22.10
N ASP A 324 -10.95 9.55 21.07
CA ASP A 324 -12.31 8.97 21.11
C ASP A 324 -12.34 7.47 20.84
N LEU A 325 -11.24 6.84 20.42
CA LEU A 325 -11.11 5.43 20.06
C LEU A 325 -10.16 4.66 21.00
N GLY A 326 -10.04 3.37 20.79
CA GLY A 326 -9.00 2.51 21.37
C GLY A 326 -9.24 2.02 22.80
N LEU A 327 -10.33 2.43 23.45
CA LEU A 327 -10.73 1.99 24.80
C LEU A 327 -12.22 1.71 24.89
N ILE A 328 -12.60 0.70 25.66
CA ILE A 328 -14.00 0.51 26.12
C ILE A 328 -14.18 1.32 27.41
N ALA A 329 -14.53 2.58 27.26
CA ALA A 329 -14.68 3.51 28.38
C ALA A 329 -15.76 4.56 28.10
N ALA A 330 -16.40 5.06 29.14
CA ALA A 330 -17.40 6.12 29.01
C ALA A 330 -16.80 7.36 28.29
N GLY A 331 -17.58 7.94 27.38
CA GLY A 331 -17.17 9.08 26.56
C GLY A 331 -16.41 8.69 25.28
N ARG A 332 -16.07 7.43 25.09
CA ARG A 332 -15.44 6.91 23.85
C ARG A 332 -16.52 6.53 22.83
N ARG A 333 -16.14 6.52 21.56
CA ARG A 333 -16.98 6.04 20.48
C ARG A 333 -17.16 4.52 20.61
N ALA A 334 -18.39 4.04 20.39
CA ALA A 334 -18.72 2.63 20.48
C ALA A 334 -18.36 1.86 19.19
N ASP A 335 -17.07 1.87 18.83
CA ASP A 335 -16.50 1.03 17.79
C ASP A 335 -15.88 -0.19 18.49
N LEU A 336 -16.50 -1.37 18.31
CA LEU A 336 -16.27 -2.55 19.14
C LEU A 336 -16.22 -3.80 18.27
N VAL A 337 -15.43 -4.79 18.71
CA VAL A 337 -15.35 -6.12 18.10
C VAL A 337 -15.52 -7.19 19.15
N VAL A 338 -16.32 -8.22 18.84
CA VAL A 338 -16.49 -9.41 19.65
C VAL A 338 -15.71 -10.57 19.07
N PHE A 339 -14.92 -11.25 19.89
CA PHE A 339 -14.19 -12.48 19.57
C PHE A 339 -14.68 -13.63 20.46
N ASP A 340 -14.77 -14.85 19.91
CA ASP A 340 -15.07 -16.04 20.70
C ASP A 340 -13.85 -16.58 21.43
N SER A 341 -12.65 -16.30 20.90
CA SER A 341 -11.37 -16.77 21.43
C SER A 341 -10.29 -15.71 21.32
N LEU A 342 -9.37 -15.71 22.25
CA LEU A 342 -8.14 -14.91 22.23
C LEU A 342 -6.91 -15.70 21.74
N GLU A 343 -7.03 -17.00 21.48
CA GLU A 343 -5.94 -17.80 20.89
C GLU A 343 -5.78 -17.54 19.39
N LYS A 344 -6.91 -17.31 18.71
CA LYS A 344 -7.00 -16.91 17.32
C LYS A 344 -8.14 -15.92 17.18
N LEU A 345 -7.80 -14.73 16.73
CA LEU A 345 -8.78 -13.65 16.57
C LEU A 345 -9.60 -13.87 15.30
N GLU A 346 -10.92 -14.01 15.48
CA GLU A 346 -11.92 -14.05 14.41
C GLU A 346 -13.11 -13.19 14.84
N ALA A 347 -13.39 -12.11 14.11
CA ALA A 347 -14.46 -11.18 14.45
C ALA A 347 -15.82 -11.83 14.27
N GLN A 348 -16.57 -11.99 15.37
CA GLN A 348 -17.92 -12.53 15.38
C GLN A 348 -18.98 -11.44 15.18
N GLU A 349 -18.82 -10.32 15.86
CA GLU A 349 -19.67 -9.14 15.72
C GLU A 349 -18.79 -7.88 15.68
N VAL A 350 -19.18 -6.95 14.82
CA VAL A 350 -18.49 -5.66 14.68
C VAL A 350 -19.52 -4.54 14.81
N TYR A 351 -19.26 -3.65 15.75
CA TYR A 351 -20.08 -2.47 16.00
C TYR A 351 -19.29 -1.23 15.59
N VAL A 352 -19.95 -0.33 14.90
CA VAL A 352 -19.40 0.99 14.56
C VAL A 352 -20.39 2.06 15.00
N GLY A 353 -19.96 2.96 15.87
CA GLY A 353 -20.82 3.97 16.47
C GLY A 353 -22.04 3.36 17.18
N GLY A 354 -21.87 2.24 17.88
CA GLY A 354 -22.90 1.53 18.60
C GLY A 354 -23.87 0.73 17.72
N LYS A 355 -23.70 0.73 16.41
CA LYS A 355 -24.53 -0.05 15.48
C LYS A 355 -23.81 -1.33 15.08
N LEU A 356 -24.51 -2.45 15.16
CA LEU A 356 -24.00 -3.72 14.62
C LEU A 356 -23.93 -3.61 13.09
N ILE A 357 -22.72 -3.73 12.54
CA ILE A 357 -22.46 -3.60 11.10
C ILE A 357 -22.20 -4.96 10.45
N ALA A 358 -21.49 -5.85 11.15
CA ALA A 358 -21.16 -7.17 10.62
C ALA A 358 -21.33 -8.25 11.67
N ARG A 359 -21.63 -9.46 11.22
CA ARG A 359 -21.76 -10.66 12.03
C ARG A 359 -21.25 -11.88 11.26
N ASN A 360 -20.44 -12.72 11.94
CA ASN A 360 -19.93 -13.99 11.40
C ASN A 360 -19.29 -13.82 10.02
N GLY A 361 -18.45 -12.79 9.85
CA GLY A 361 -17.76 -12.51 8.58
C GLY A 361 -18.64 -11.89 7.48
N HIS A 362 -19.87 -11.48 7.77
CA HIS A 362 -20.77 -10.88 6.78
C HIS A 362 -21.28 -9.52 7.22
N LEU A 363 -21.29 -8.56 6.30
CA LEU A 363 -21.99 -7.30 6.52
C LEU A 363 -23.49 -7.53 6.58
N LEU A 364 -24.17 -6.80 7.48
CA LEU A 364 -25.62 -6.82 7.58
C LEU A 364 -26.30 -6.04 6.46
N THR A 365 -25.60 -5.05 5.91
CA THR A 365 -26.06 -4.24 4.79
C THR A 365 -24.87 -3.95 3.87
N PRO A 366 -24.97 -4.23 2.56
CA PRO A 366 -23.92 -3.88 1.60
C PRO A 366 -23.65 -2.38 1.61
N LEU A 367 -22.41 -2.00 1.37
CA LEU A 367 -22.00 -0.60 1.26
C LEU A 367 -22.19 -0.11 -0.19
N ALA A 368 -22.67 1.12 -0.32
CA ALA A 368 -22.79 1.77 -1.61
C ALA A 368 -21.62 2.71 -1.86
N ALA A 369 -21.31 2.95 -3.12
CA ALA A 369 -20.41 4.03 -3.51
C ALA A 369 -20.94 5.39 -3.06
N ALA A 370 -20.06 6.36 -2.86
CA ALA A 370 -20.42 7.69 -2.38
C ALA A 370 -21.35 8.41 -3.37
N PRO A 371 -22.53 8.88 -2.91
CA PRO A 371 -23.45 9.60 -3.78
C PRO A 371 -22.80 10.86 -4.35
N GLY A 372 -22.87 11.04 -5.68
CA GLY A 372 -22.34 12.20 -6.37
C GLY A 372 -20.82 12.23 -6.56
N VAL A 373 -20.10 11.19 -6.15
CA VAL A 373 -18.67 11.03 -6.39
C VAL A 373 -18.49 10.15 -7.63
N THR A 374 -17.83 10.68 -8.64
CA THR A 374 -17.51 9.94 -9.87
C THR A 374 -16.08 9.40 -9.77
N PRO A 375 -15.88 8.08 -9.88
CA PRO A 375 -14.53 7.52 -9.93
C PRO A 375 -13.74 8.07 -11.12
N PRO A 376 -12.47 8.46 -10.94
CA PRO A 376 -11.64 8.99 -12.03
C PRO A 376 -11.28 7.87 -13.02
N ARG A 377 -11.48 8.15 -14.31
CA ARG A 377 -11.22 7.21 -15.41
C ARG A 377 -10.38 7.89 -16.49
N ASP A 378 -10.03 7.13 -17.52
CA ASP A 378 -9.30 7.63 -18.70
C ASP A 378 -7.96 8.30 -18.33
N THR A 379 -7.24 7.71 -17.38
CA THR A 379 -5.96 8.23 -16.89
C THR A 379 -4.74 7.70 -17.67
N LEU A 380 -4.94 6.77 -18.62
CA LEU A 380 -3.90 6.33 -19.54
C LEU A 380 -3.92 7.20 -20.80
N GLN A 381 -3.17 8.29 -20.79
CA GLN A 381 -3.08 9.25 -21.90
C GLN A 381 -2.10 8.73 -22.97
N LEU A 382 -2.38 7.56 -23.53
CA LEU A 382 -1.53 6.85 -24.49
C LEU A 382 -2.33 6.47 -25.73
N ALA A 383 -1.72 6.66 -26.91
CA ALA A 383 -2.20 6.05 -28.14
C ALA A 383 -1.82 4.55 -28.17
N PRO A 384 -2.51 3.73 -28.97
CA PRO A 384 -2.09 2.36 -29.21
C PRO A 384 -0.63 2.27 -29.65
N LEU A 385 0.06 1.24 -29.22
CA LEU A 385 1.47 1.00 -29.43
C LEU A 385 1.69 -0.11 -30.46
N ASP A 386 2.75 0.03 -31.26
CA ASP A 386 3.17 -0.98 -32.23
C ASP A 386 4.34 -1.81 -31.66
N ALA A 387 4.61 -2.97 -32.27
CA ALA A 387 5.74 -3.81 -31.91
C ALA A 387 7.09 -3.06 -32.01
N GLU A 388 7.18 -2.11 -32.93
CA GLU A 388 8.36 -1.23 -33.10
C GLU A 388 8.70 -0.40 -31.86
N ASP A 389 7.70 -0.04 -31.05
CA ASP A 389 7.89 0.69 -29.79
C ASP A 389 8.67 -0.09 -28.74
N PHE A 390 8.75 -1.41 -28.90
CA PHE A 390 9.36 -2.34 -27.93
C PHE A 390 10.73 -2.87 -28.38
N ILE A 391 11.31 -2.32 -29.44
CA ILE A 391 12.62 -2.76 -29.96
C ILE A 391 13.74 -1.89 -29.37
N LEU A 392 14.67 -2.54 -28.64
CA LEU A 392 15.84 -1.84 -28.14
C LEU A 392 16.84 -1.59 -29.28
N ARG A 393 17.14 -0.31 -29.54
CA ARG A 393 18.07 0.13 -30.58
C ARG A 393 19.20 0.96 -29.99
N ILE A 394 20.39 0.80 -30.55
CA ILE A 394 21.53 1.66 -30.25
C ILE A 394 21.68 2.68 -31.37
N LYS A 395 21.54 3.96 -31.01
CA LYS A 395 21.55 5.06 -31.97
C LYS A 395 22.90 5.10 -32.71
N GLY A 396 22.85 5.17 -34.05
CA GLY A 396 24.01 5.34 -34.90
C GLY A 396 24.76 4.07 -35.28
N ILE A 397 24.35 2.87 -34.83
CA ILE A 397 24.99 1.60 -35.15
C ILE A 397 23.99 0.66 -35.83
N ARG A 398 24.29 0.22 -37.04
CA ARG A 398 23.46 -0.77 -37.74
C ARG A 398 23.92 -2.21 -37.48
N HIS A 399 25.24 -2.46 -37.50
CA HIS A 399 25.80 -3.76 -37.20
C HIS A 399 27.01 -3.58 -36.29
N GLY A 400 27.10 -4.39 -35.25
CA GLY A 400 28.21 -4.26 -34.33
C GLY A 400 28.01 -4.99 -33.01
N VAL A 401 28.79 -4.56 -32.05
CA VAL A 401 28.80 -5.06 -30.69
C VAL A 401 28.72 -3.86 -29.75
N ALA A 402 27.83 -3.94 -28.75
CA ALA A 402 27.75 -2.95 -27.68
C ALA A 402 27.90 -3.61 -26.32
N ARG A 403 28.52 -2.90 -25.38
CA ARG A 403 28.50 -3.24 -23.96
C ARG A 403 27.51 -2.33 -23.25
N LEU A 404 26.47 -2.94 -22.64
CA LEU A 404 25.36 -2.24 -22.00
C LEU A 404 25.33 -2.52 -20.51
N ARG A 405 24.94 -1.52 -19.74
CA ARG A 405 24.48 -1.71 -18.37
C ARG A 405 23.07 -2.30 -18.37
N HIS A 406 22.78 -3.15 -17.40
CA HIS A 406 21.46 -3.74 -17.23
C HIS A 406 21.07 -3.84 -15.76
N ILE A 407 19.77 -4.05 -15.52
CA ILE A 407 19.21 -4.36 -14.21
C ILE A 407 19.33 -5.87 -14.00
N SER A 408 20.05 -6.28 -12.95
CA SER A 408 20.17 -7.67 -12.52
C SER A 408 19.46 -7.90 -11.19
N GLY A 409 18.80 -9.05 -11.05
CA GLY A 409 18.06 -9.43 -9.86
C GLY A 409 16.62 -8.88 -9.84
N ALA A 410 15.74 -9.71 -9.30
CA ALA A 410 14.30 -9.50 -9.46
C ALA A 410 13.66 -8.67 -8.35
N ARG A 411 14.21 -8.68 -7.16
CA ARG A 411 13.62 -7.98 -6.01
C ARG A 411 14.54 -6.88 -5.46
N PHE A 412 15.81 -7.21 -5.41
CA PHE A 412 16.87 -6.30 -5.01
C PHE A 412 17.75 -6.10 -6.22
N THR A 413 17.53 -4.99 -6.90
CA THR A 413 18.22 -4.68 -8.15
C THR A 413 19.71 -4.42 -7.95
N LYS A 414 20.51 -4.86 -8.90
CA LYS A 414 21.96 -4.67 -8.93
C LYS A 414 22.38 -4.31 -10.34
N TRP A 415 23.46 -3.56 -10.46
CA TRP A 415 24.10 -3.29 -11.74
C TRP A 415 24.73 -4.55 -12.31
N GLY A 416 24.48 -4.80 -13.59
CA GLY A 416 25.21 -5.75 -14.41
C GLY A 416 25.70 -5.11 -15.70
N GLU A 417 26.62 -5.78 -16.39
CA GLU A 417 27.11 -5.39 -17.72
C GLU A 417 27.08 -6.60 -18.65
N VAL A 418 26.65 -6.38 -19.88
CA VAL A 418 26.58 -7.44 -20.89
C VAL A 418 27.03 -6.93 -22.26
N GLU A 419 27.71 -7.77 -23.02
CA GLU A 419 28.02 -7.54 -24.42
C GLU A 419 26.91 -8.10 -25.29
N VAL A 420 26.37 -7.28 -26.18
CA VAL A 420 25.25 -7.63 -27.07
C VAL A 420 25.62 -7.42 -28.54
N GLN A 421 25.08 -8.26 -29.41
CA GLN A 421 25.18 -8.09 -30.86
C GLN A 421 24.11 -7.11 -31.35
N ILE A 422 24.46 -6.28 -32.32
CA ILE A 422 23.52 -5.37 -33.00
C ILE A 422 23.41 -5.84 -34.46
N ARG A 423 22.19 -6.04 -34.93
CA ARG A 423 21.88 -6.38 -36.33
C ARG A 423 20.73 -5.50 -36.81
N ASP A 424 20.93 -4.85 -37.93
CA ASP A 424 19.96 -3.90 -38.53
C ASP A 424 19.51 -2.77 -37.57
N GLY A 425 20.40 -2.39 -36.65
CA GLY A 425 20.16 -1.36 -35.63
C GLY A 425 19.52 -1.89 -34.36
N GLU A 426 19.18 -3.18 -34.29
CA GLU A 426 18.47 -3.81 -33.17
C GLU A 426 19.41 -4.63 -32.29
N VAL A 427 19.24 -4.49 -30.98
CA VAL A 427 19.94 -5.32 -29.99
C VAL A 427 19.40 -6.73 -30.04
N GLN A 428 20.28 -7.70 -30.28
CA GLN A 428 19.95 -9.11 -30.20
C GLN A 428 19.98 -9.55 -28.73
N LEU A 429 18.83 -9.89 -28.17
CA LEU A 429 18.73 -10.26 -26.76
C LEU A 429 19.50 -11.56 -26.46
N PRO A 430 20.46 -11.57 -25.53
CA PRO A 430 21.11 -12.79 -25.10
C PRO A 430 20.15 -13.78 -24.43
N ALA A 431 20.55 -15.04 -24.34
CA ALA A 431 19.81 -16.01 -23.54
C ALA A 431 19.77 -15.58 -22.07
N GLY A 432 18.64 -15.78 -21.40
CA GLY A 432 18.43 -15.40 -19.99
C GLY A 432 18.12 -13.91 -19.75
N PHE A 433 18.12 -13.08 -20.79
CA PHE A 433 17.75 -11.67 -20.70
C PHE A 433 16.36 -11.42 -21.23
N SER A 434 15.71 -10.41 -20.68
CA SER A 434 14.43 -9.85 -21.12
C SER A 434 14.54 -8.34 -21.24
N LEU A 435 13.49 -7.71 -21.74
CA LEU A 435 13.35 -6.25 -21.76
C LEU A 435 12.42 -5.82 -20.64
N ILE A 436 12.73 -4.69 -20.03
CA ILE A 436 11.77 -3.83 -19.32
C ILE A 436 11.59 -2.55 -20.12
N TRP A 437 10.36 -2.13 -20.26
CA TRP A 437 9.92 -0.97 -21.01
C TRP A 437 9.01 -0.13 -20.13
N VAL A 438 9.24 1.19 -20.07
CA VAL A 438 8.48 2.14 -19.26
C VAL A 438 8.09 3.34 -20.11
N LYS A 439 6.84 3.77 -20.03
CA LYS A 439 6.35 4.96 -20.70
C LYS A 439 5.46 5.79 -19.80
N HIS A 440 5.74 7.09 -19.78
CA HIS A 440 4.89 8.07 -19.11
C HIS A 440 3.46 8.04 -19.64
N ARG A 441 2.46 7.90 -18.76
CA ARG A 441 1.06 7.73 -19.12
C ARG A 441 0.15 8.89 -18.77
N HIS A 442 0.68 9.91 -18.07
CA HIS A 442 -0.13 10.98 -17.47
C HIS A 442 -0.33 12.17 -18.39
N GLY A 443 0.22 12.16 -19.61
CA GLY A 443 0.05 13.23 -20.59
C GLY A 443 0.78 14.53 -20.27
N ARG A 444 1.61 14.58 -19.22
CA ARG A 444 2.33 15.80 -18.83
C ARG A 444 3.48 16.18 -19.76
N HIS A 445 4.04 15.20 -20.45
CA HIS A 445 5.05 15.42 -21.50
C HIS A 445 5.00 14.29 -22.54
N GLN A 446 5.51 14.59 -23.74
CA GLN A 446 5.69 13.57 -24.78
C GLN A 446 6.97 12.77 -24.48
N ALA A 447 6.83 11.72 -23.70
CA ALA A 447 7.96 10.86 -23.37
C ALA A 447 8.23 9.84 -24.47
N THR A 448 9.50 9.74 -24.87
CA THR A 448 10.00 8.56 -25.58
C THR A 448 10.00 7.40 -24.57
N PRO A 449 9.52 6.19 -24.94
CA PRO A 449 9.64 5.04 -24.06
C PRO A 449 11.09 4.79 -23.65
N GLN A 450 11.29 4.39 -22.42
CA GLN A 450 12.60 3.95 -21.93
C GLN A 450 12.63 2.43 -21.94
N ILE A 451 13.76 1.87 -22.39
CA ILE A 451 13.94 0.41 -22.52
C ILE A 451 15.29 0.04 -21.91
N ALA A 452 15.30 -1.00 -21.07
CA ALA A 452 16.53 -1.55 -20.52
C ALA A 452 16.53 -3.08 -20.60
N LEU A 453 17.73 -3.65 -20.51
CA LEU A 453 17.92 -5.08 -20.35
C LEU A 453 17.69 -5.50 -18.91
N LEU A 454 17.08 -6.65 -18.73
CA LEU A 454 16.70 -7.23 -17.45
C LEU A 454 17.23 -8.67 -17.37
N GLU A 455 18.01 -8.97 -16.32
CA GLU A 455 18.56 -10.29 -16.04
C GLU A 455 18.05 -10.83 -14.70
N GLY A 456 18.01 -12.15 -14.54
CA GLY A 456 17.65 -12.81 -13.27
C GLY A 456 16.15 -12.91 -13.03
N TRP A 457 15.34 -12.79 -14.10
CA TRP A 457 13.86 -12.89 -14.08
C TRP A 457 13.35 -14.24 -14.58
N GLY A 458 14.20 -15.26 -14.62
CA GLY A 458 13.87 -16.51 -15.26
C GLY A 458 13.74 -16.36 -16.77
N GLU A 459 13.12 -17.36 -17.42
CA GLU A 459 12.84 -17.31 -18.85
C GLU A 459 11.47 -16.70 -19.10
N LEU A 460 11.42 -15.45 -19.59
CA LEU A 460 10.17 -14.82 -20.04
C LEU A 460 9.75 -15.36 -21.41
N ARG A 461 8.66 -16.12 -21.44
CA ARG A 461 8.11 -16.76 -22.66
C ARG A 461 6.98 -15.96 -23.30
N GLY A 462 6.60 -14.83 -22.72
CA GLY A 462 5.57 -13.91 -23.16
C GLY A 462 5.86 -12.51 -22.65
N ALA A 463 4.79 -11.75 -22.42
CA ALA A 463 4.84 -10.40 -21.90
C ALA A 463 3.95 -10.21 -20.67
N ILE A 464 4.37 -9.31 -19.78
CA ILE A 464 3.64 -8.88 -18.60
C ILE A 464 3.53 -7.36 -18.67
N ALA A 465 2.31 -6.81 -18.57
CA ALA A 465 2.08 -5.38 -18.53
C ALA A 465 1.32 -4.99 -17.27
N THR A 466 1.64 -3.82 -16.72
CA THR A 466 0.94 -3.23 -15.58
C THR A 466 0.90 -1.70 -15.66
N SER A 467 -0.22 -1.11 -15.26
CA SER A 467 -0.34 0.33 -15.00
C SER A 467 -0.29 0.66 -13.50
N TYR A 468 -0.18 -0.37 -12.64
CA TYR A 468 0.10 -0.23 -11.23
C TYR A 468 1.57 -0.57 -10.99
N SER A 469 2.39 0.45 -10.81
CA SER A 469 3.84 0.32 -10.63
C SER A 469 4.34 1.50 -9.80
N HIS A 470 4.72 1.22 -8.58
CA HIS A 470 5.21 2.22 -7.61
C HIS A 470 6.42 3.00 -8.11
N ASP A 471 6.48 4.31 -7.83
CA ASP A 471 5.39 5.13 -7.23
C ASP A 471 4.70 5.99 -8.29
N SER A 472 5.37 6.24 -9.43
CA SER A 472 4.86 7.11 -10.50
C SER A 472 3.73 6.48 -11.31
N HIS A 473 3.46 5.19 -11.17
CA HIS A 473 2.41 4.42 -11.87
C HIS A 473 2.41 4.62 -13.38
N ASN A 474 3.57 4.73 -13.98
CA ASN A 474 3.75 4.73 -15.41
C ASN A 474 3.42 3.34 -16.00
N LEU A 475 3.13 3.27 -17.32
CA LEU A 475 2.90 1.98 -17.96
C LEU A 475 4.22 1.21 -18.07
N VAL A 476 4.26 0.01 -17.48
CA VAL A 476 5.43 -0.88 -17.45
C VAL A 476 5.12 -2.16 -18.20
N VAL A 477 6.04 -2.60 -19.06
CA VAL A 477 5.92 -3.85 -19.81
C VAL A 477 7.24 -4.62 -19.76
N LEU A 478 7.17 -5.90 -19.41
CA LEU A 478 8.28 -6.84 -19.43
C LEU A 478 8.03 -7.91 -20.51
N GLY A 479 9.08 -8.27 -21.25
CA GLY A 479 8.93 -9.34 -22.25
C GLY A 479 10.18 -9.56 -23.09
N ARG A 480 10.07 -10.45 -24.08
CA ARG A 480 11.10 -10.71 -25.09
C ARG A 480 10.58 -10.53 -26.51
N ALA A 481 9.30 -10.83 -26.72
CA ALA A 481 8.65 -10.72 -28.02
C ALA A 481 7.90 -9.40 -28.12
N ALA A 482 8.34 -8.52 -29.00
CA ALA A 482 7.76 -7.18 -29.16
C ALA A 482 6.24 -7.21 -29.47
N ASN A 483 5.75 -8.20 -30.24
CA ASN A 483 4.33 -8.38 -30.52
C ASN A 483 3.51 -8.69 -29.25
N ASP A 484 4.00 -9.57 -28.37
CA ASP A 484 3.32 -9.89 -27.13
C ASP A 484 3.35 -8.70 -26.15
N MET A 485 4.47 -7.94 -26.14
CA MET A 485 4.59 -6.70 -25.34
C MET A 485 3.58 -5.64 -25.80
N ALA A 486 3.46 -5.41 -27.12
CA ALA A 486 2.47 -4.52 -27.69
C ALA A 486 1.04 -4.96 -27.40
N LEU A 487 0.75 -6.27 -27.51
CA LEU A 487 -0.56 -6.83 -27.22
C LEU A 487 -0.95 -6.62 -25.76
N ALA A 488 -0.06 -6.93 -24.80
CA ALA A 488 -0.32 -6.75 -23.39
C ALA A 488 -0.52 -5.25 -23.02
N ALA A 489 0.32 -4.36 -23.55
CA ALA A 489 0.21 -2.91 -23.34
C ALA A 489 -1.10 -2.35 -23.88
N ASN A 490 -1.47 -2.71 -25.12
CA ASN A 490 -2.70 -2.23 -25.75
C ASN A 490 -3.96 -2.77 -25.04
N GLN A 491 -3.91 -3.96 -24.46
CA GLN A 491 -4.99 -4.45 -23.62
C GLN A 491 -5.26 -3.50 -22.43
N LEU A 492 -4.20 -3.00 -21.78
CA LEU A 492 -4.33 -2.06 -20.67
C LEU A 492 -4.78 -0.67 -21.12
N ILE A 493 -4.28 -0.19 -22.25
CA ILE A 493 -4.72 1.09 -22.85
C ILE A 493 -6.23 1.02 -23.14
N ALA A 494 -6.71 -0.07 -23.75
CA ALA A 494 -8.12 -0.25 -24.08
C ALA A 494 -9.04 -0.40 -22.86
N SER A 495 -8.55 -0.98 -21.76
CA SER A 495 -9.33 -1.17 -20.52
C SER A 495 -9.23 -0.01 -19.53
N GLY A 496 -8.44 1.01 -19.82
CA GLY A 496 -8.19 2.13 -18.91
C GLY A 496 -7.23 1.81 -17.76
N GLY A 497 -6.48 0.70 -17.85
CA GLY A 497 -5.49 0.24 -16.90
C GLY A 497 -5.69 -1.18 -16.41
N GLY A 498 -4.75 -1.67 -15.62
CA GLY A 498 -4.79 -3.00 -15.01
C GLY A 498 -3.48 -3.77 -15.09
N MET A 499 -3.61 -5.11 -15.13
CA MET A 499 -2.50 -6.06 -15.32
C MET A 499 -2.88 -7.05 -16.42
N ALA A 500 -1.94 -7.36 -17.32
CA ALA A 500 -2.17 -8.30 -18.42
C ALA A 500 -0.96 -9.20 -18.65
N LEU A 501 -1.27 -10.45 -19.04
CA LEU A 501 -0.30 -11.44 -19.50
C LEU A 501 -0.61 -11.78 -20.97
N ALA A 502 0.40 -11.73 -21.84
CA ALA A 502 0.28 -12.12 -23.25
C ALA A 502 1.36 -13.12 -23.64
N GLN A 503 1.02 -14.06 -24.50
CA GLN A 503 1.96 -15.04 -25.04
C GLN A 503 1.48 -15.53 -26.41
N GLN A 504 2.40 -15.58 -27.38
CA GLN A 504 2.15 -16.12 -28.73
C GLN A 504 0.96 -15.47 -29.46
N GLY A 505 0.78 -14.14 -29.24
CA GLY A 505 -0.29 -13.36 -29.87
C GLY A 505 -1.66 -13.49 -29.18
N GLU A 506 -1.74 -14.07 -27.99
CA GLU A 506 -2.97 -14.20 -27.21
C GLU A 506 -2.84 -13.58 -25.83
N ILE A 507 -3.93 -12.98 -25.32
CA ILE A 507 -4.03 -12.55 -23.92
C ILE A 507 -4.38 -13.76 -23.06
N LEU A 508 -3.49 -14.15 -22.17
CA LEU A 508 -3.69 -15.27 -21.26
C LEU A 508 -4.53 -14.91 -20.03
N ALA A 509 -4.31 -13.70 -19.49
CA ALA A 509 -5.05 -13.18 -18.36
C ALA A 509 -5.07 -11.65 -18.42
N HIS A 510 -6.12 -11.07 -17.90
CA HIS A 510 -6.28 -9.63 -17.79
C HIS A 510 -7.15 -9.30 -16.57
N VAL A 511 -6.66 -8.37 -15.73
CA VAL A 511 -7.42 -7.76 -14.65
C VAL A 511 -7.58 -6.29 -14.96
N ALA A 512 -8.81 -5.87 -15.30
CA ALA A 512 -9.10 -4.48 -15.64
C ALA A 512 -9.18 -3.62 -14.39
N MET A 513 -8.52 -2.46 -14.43
CA MET A 513 -8.49 -1.47 -13.34
C MET A 513 -8.75 -0.07 -13.91
N PRO A 514 -9.99 0.22 -14.33
CA PRO A 514 -10.32 1.45 -15.04
C PRO A 514 -10.36 2.71 -14.17
N ILE A 515 -10.40 2.56 -12.84
CA ILE A 515 -10.42 3.71 -11.92
C ILE A 515 -8.97 4.11 -11.64
N ALA A 516 -8.59 5.28 -12.10
CA ALA A 516 -7.23 5.82 -12.03
C ALA A 516 -6.16 4.90 -12.66
N GLY A 517 -6.56 3.87 -13.41
CA GLY A 517 -5.66 2.83 -13.92
C GLY A 517 -5.15 1.86 -12.87
N MET A 518 -5.75 1.78 -11.68
CA MET A 518 -5.26 0.99 -10.56
C MET A 518 -6.34 0.34 -9.69
N LEU A 519 -7.60 0.80 -9.73
CA LEU A 519 -8.71 0.21 -8.99
C LEU A 519 -9.74 -0.40 -9.94
N SER A 520 -10.34 -1.52 -9.53
CA SER A 520 -11.29 -2.30 -10.32
C SER A 520 -12.74 -2.01 -9.92
N ASP A 521 -13.66 -2.06 -10.88
CA ASP A 521 -15.11 -2.00 -10.63
C ASP A 521 -15.70 -3.34 -10.16
N LEU A 522 -14.93 -4.41 -10.21
CA LEU A 522 -15.41 -5.74 -9.91
C LEU A 522 -15.79 -5.91 -8.43
N PRO A 523 -16.75 -6.77 -8.12
CA PRO A 523 -16.96 -7.24 -6.77
C PRO A 523 -15.66 -7.85 -6.20
N ALA A 524 -15.38 -7.66 -4.92
CA ALA A 524 -14.12 -8.07 -4.30
C ALA A 524 -13.79 -9.58 -4.51
N ALA A 525 -14.80 -10.45 -4.39
CA ALA A 525 -14.61 -11.90 -4.60
C ALA A 525 -14.21 -12.23 -6.05
N GLU A 526 -14.78 -11.54 -7.02
CA GLU A 526 -14.46 -11.73 -8.44
C GLU A 526 -13.06 -11.18 -8.75
N LEU A 527 -12.73 -9.99 -8.24
CA LEU A 527 -11.39 -9.42 -8.38
C LEU A 527 -10.32 -10.35 -7.78
N ALA A 528 -10.55 -10.86 -6.57
CA ALA A 528 -9.65 -11.79 -5.90
C ALA A 528 -9.48 -13.10 -6.72
N ARG A 529 -10.54 -13.59 -7.34
CA ARG A 529 -10.48 -14.77 -8.24
C ARG A 529 -9.63 -14.48 -9.46
N GLN A 530 -9.86 -13.37 -10.15
CA GLN A 530 -9.09 -12.98 -11.34
C GLN A 530 -7.62 -12.71 -10.98
N PHE A 531 -7.36 -12.12 -9.82
CA PHE A 531 -6.00 -11.86 -9.35
C PHE A 531 -5.23 -13.16 -9.05
N ARG A 532 -5.89 -14.19 -8.48
CA ARG A 532 -5.31 -15.53 -8.33
C ARG A 532 -5.01 -16.17 -9.69
N GLU A 533 -5.96 -16.13 -10.62
CA GLU A 533 -5.79 -16.66 -11.96
C GLU A 533 -4.60 -15.99 -12.69
N LEU A 534 -4.52 -14.66 -12.62
CA LEU A 534 -3.39 -13.89 -13.13
C LEU A 534 -2.05 -14.37 -12.54
N ARG A 535 -2.01 -14.60 -11.23
CA ARG A 535 -0.85 -15.09 -10.51
C ARG A 535 -0.46 -16.50 -10.96
N ASP A 536 -1.41 -17.41 -11.04
CA ASP A 536 -1.18 -18.80 -11.44
C ASP A 536 -0.71 -18.89 -12.90
N LEU A 537 -1.25 -18.05 -13.79
CA LEU A 537 -0.87 -17.99 -15.19
C LEU A 537 0.47 -17.28 -15.40
N SER A 538 0.91 -16.43 -14.49
CA SER A 538 2.21 -15.76 -14.60
C SER A 538 3.38 -16.75 -14.66
N SER A 539 3.24 -17.94 -14.05
CA SER A 539 4.22 -19.04 -14.13
C SER A 539 4.35 -19.65 -15.54
N LYS A 540 3.36 -19.44 -16.43
CA LYS A 540 3.44 -19.86 -17.83
C LYS A 540 4.23 -18.87 -18.69
N VAL A 541 4.19 -17.59 -18.29
CA VAL A 541 4.88 -16.49 -18.98
C VAL A 541 6.31 -16.33 -18.48
N ALA A 542 6.53 -16.48 -17.17
CA ALA A 542 7.83 -16.36 -16.53
C ALA A 542 8.14 -17.64 -15.74
N ASP A 543 9.35 -18.20 -15.92
CA ASP A 543 9.85 -19.28 -15.07
C ASP A 543 10.31 -18.69 -13.74
N TRP A 544 9.36 -18.45 -12.86
CA TRP A 544 9.48 -17.67 -11.63
C TRP A 544 8.89 -18.42 -10.43
N GLU A 545 9.58 -18.44 -9.30
CA GLU A 545 9.09 -19.07 -8.09
C GLU A 545 9.22 -18.13 -6.89
N PRO A 546 8.15 -17.95 -6.08
CA PRO A 546 6.73 -18.28 -6.38
C PRO A 546 6.12 -17.24 -7.35
N PRO A 547 5.12 -17.64 -8.16
CA PRO A 547 4.57 -16.83 -9.26
C PRO A 547 4.13 -15.40 -8.85
N TYR A 548 3.49 -15.25 -7.68
CA TYR A 548 2.99 -13.95 -7.23
C TYR A 548 4.09 -12.91 -6.98
N ARG A 549 5.36 -13.29 -6.88
CA ARG A 549 6.49 -12.36 -6.72
C ARG A 549 6.78 -11.55 -7.97
N VAL A 550 6.29 -11.98 -9.12
CA VAL A 550 6.48 -11.29 -10.40
C VAL A 550 6.02 -9.83 -10.28
N PHE A 551 4.80 -9.58 -9.80
CA PHE A 551 4.28 -8.22 -9.69
C PHE A 551 5.04 -7.38 -8.64
N LYS A 552 5.35 -7.95 -7.48
CA LYS A 552 6.20 -7.28 -6.49
C LYS A 552 7.62 -6.99 -7.00
N ALA A 553 8.14 -7.84 -7.88
CA ALA A 553 9.44 -7.61 -8.49
C ALA A 553 9.38 -6.51 -9.56
N ILE A 554 8.26 -6.41 -10.31
CA ILE A 554 8.04 -5.30 -11.27
C ILE A 554 8.07 -3.96 -10.54
N GLU A 555 7.33 -3.83 -9.45
CA GLU A 555 7.35 -2.65 -8.58
C GLU A 555 8.80 -2.30 -8.20
N GLY A 556 9.57 -3.28 -7.71
CA GLY A 556 10.97 -3.08 -7.32
C GLY A 556 11.90 -2.64 -8.46
N THR A 557 11.58 -2.91 -9.73
CA THR A 557 12.42 -2.48 -10.86
C THR A 557 12.18 -1.03 -11.29
N CYS A 558 11.08 -0.42 -10.87
CA CYS A 558 10.71 0.95 -11.21
C CYS A 558 10.84 1.92 -10.03
N LEU A 559 10.95 1.41 -8.80
CA LEU A 559 10.94 2.19 -7.56
C LEU A 559 12.29 2.88 -7.32
N ALA A 560 12.48 4.04 -7.93
CA ALA A 560 13.75 4.78 -7.98
C ALA A 560 14.21 5.35 -6.61
N CYS A 561 13.36 5.36 -5.58
CA CYS A 561 13.74 5.75 -4.22
C CYS A 561 14.62 4.69 -3.53
N ASN A 562 14.59 3.45 -3.99
CA ASN A 562 15.44 2.38 -3.47
C ASN A 562 16.87 2.44 -4.05
N ALA A 563 17.83 1.89 -3.32
CA ALA A 563 19.20 1.76 -3.81
C ALA A 563 19.29 0.73 -4.95
N GLY A 564 20.13 1.00 -5.94
CA GLY A 564 20.35 0.16 -7.10
C GLY A 564 19.81 0.73 -8.42
N PRO A 565 19.93 -0.02 -9.54
CA PRO A 565 19.41 0.39 -10.84
C PRO A 565 17.89 0.20 -10.94
N HIS A 566 17.21 1.22 -11.49
CA HIS A 566 15.79 1.19 -11.77
C HIS A 566 15.50 1.80 -13.14
N LEU A 567 14.43 1.38 -13.80
CA LEU A 567 13.98 2.02 -15.03
C LEU A 567 12.75 2.86 -14.76
N THR A 568 12.86 4.15 -15.06
CA THR A 568 11.75 5.10 -14.98
C THR A 568 11.39 5.65 -16.36
N ASP A 569 10.41 6.53 -16.45
CA ASP A 569 10.07 7.24 -17.69
C ASP A 569 11.15 8.25 -18.14
N LEU A 570 12.08 8.61 -17.26
CA LEU A 570 13.22 9.48 -17.59
C LEU A 570 14.48 8.71 -18.01
N GLY A 571 14.56 7.41 -17.76
CA GLY A 571 15.68 6.58 -18.16
C GLY A 571 16.10 5.55 -17.10
N LEU A 572 17.26 4.95 -17.37
CA LEU A 572 17.89 4.05 -16.41
C LEU A 572 18.52 4.88 -15.29
N THR A 573 18.10 4.65 -14.06
CA THR A 573 18.48 5.45 -12.88
C THR A 573 19.28 4.63 -11.88
N ASP A 574 20.06 5.31 -11.06
CA ASP A 574 20.67 4.76 -9.85
C ASP A 574 20.10 5.45 -8.62
N GLY A 575 19.29 4.73 -7.85
CA GLY A 575 18.68 5.27 -6.64
C GLY A 575 19.68 5.65 -5.55
N GLY A 576 20.85 4.99 -5.50
CA GLY A 576 21.90 5.29 -4.53
C GLY A 576 22.62 6.61 -4.82
N SER A 577 23.05 6.83 -6.06
CA SER A 577 23.69 8.09 -6.50
C SER A 577 22.71 9.17 -6.93
N ARG A 578 21.43 8.85 -7.07
CA ARG A 578 20.35 9.72 -7.57
C ARG A 578 20.66 10.34 -8.93
N GLN A 579 21.11 9.51 -9.87
CA GLN A 579 21.48 9.94 -11.22
C GLN A 579 20.79 9.11 -12.29
N ILE A 580 20.51 9.74 -13.43
CA ILE A 580 20.18 9.03 -14.67
C ILE A 580 21.50 8.55 -15.28
N VAL A 581 21.55 7.27 -15.62
CA VAL A 581 22.76 6.59 -16.07
C VAL A 581 22.60 6.18 -17.54
N ASP A 582 23.58 6.51 -18.39
CA ASP A 582 23.59 6.02 -19.77
C ASP A 582 23.76 4.48 -19.78
N PRO A 583 22.81 3.73 -20.38
CA PRO A 583 22.96 2.29 -20.51
C PRO A 583 24.13 1.87 -21.41
N LEU A 584 24.55 2.71 -22.35
CA LEU A 584 25.64 2.41 -23.26
C LEU A 584 27.00 2.69 -22.59
N ILE A 585 27.86 1.65 -22.45
CA ILE A 585 29.21 1.77 -21.92
C ILE A 585 30.19 1.95 -23.07
N ALA A 586 30.10 1.11 -24.09
CA ALA A 586 30.95 1.12 -25.26
C ALA A 586 30.26 0.45 -26.45
N CYS A 587 30.66 0.84 -27.65
CA CYS A 587 30.18 0.19 -28.87
C CYS A 587 31.26 0.16 -29.95
N ARG A 588 31.14 -0.82 -30.81
CA ARG A 588 32.02 -1.00 -31.97
C ARG A 588 31.22 -1.47 -33.18
N GLU A 589 31.29 -0.72 -34.26
CA GLU A 589 30.70 -1.15 -35.54
C GLU A 589 31.52 -2.31 -36.14
N THR A 590 30.78 -3.22 -36.77
CA THR A 590 31.34 -4.29 -37.61
C THR A 590 30.77 -4.17 -39.02
N PRO A 591 31.51 -4.56 -40.08
CA PRO A 591 30.95 -4.60 -41.43
C PRO A 591 29.71 -5.47 -41.48
N ALA A 592 28.72 -5.10 -42.31
CA ALA A 592 27.57 -5.93 -42.56
C ALA A 592 27.99 -7.34 -43.00
N PRO A 593 27.33 -8.41 -42.56
CA PRO A 593 27.64 -9.77 -43.01
C PRO A 593 27.49 -9.81 -44.53
N THR A 594 28.58 -10.14 -45.25
CA THR A 594 28.52 -10.35 -46.68
C THR A 594 27.73 -11.62 -46.96
N HIS A 595 26.56 -11.48 -47.56
CA HIS A 595 25.88 -12.64 -48.13
C HIS A 595 26.75 -13.23 -49.23
N HIS A 596 27.46 -14.31 -48.94
CA HIS A 596 28.01 -15.13 -49.98
C HIS A 596 26.86 -15.83 -50.72
N ASN A 597 26.49 -15.26 -51.84
CA ASN A 597 25.64 -15.93 -52.82
C ASN A 597 26.45 -17.14 -53.36
N ASN A 598 26.31 -18.30 -52.76
CA ASN A 598 26.72 -19.55 -53.37
C ASN A 598 25.73 -19.84 -54.50
N ASN A 599 26.03 -19.30 -55.65
CA ASN A 599 25.38 -19.70 -56.88
C ASN A 599 26.17 -20.95 -57.41
N PRO A 600 25.61 -22.16 -57.40
CA PRO A 600 26.24 -23.26 -58.06
C PRO A 600 25.95 -23.15 -59.57
N GLN A 601 26.78 -22.41 -60.31
CA GLN A 601 26.78 -22.56 -61.75
C GLN A 601 27.80 -23.64 -62.15
N GLY A 602 27.28 -24.67 -62.79
CA GLY A 602 27.91 -25.34 -63.87
C GLY A 602 28.72 -26.63 -63.63
N ALA A 603 28.14 -27.79 -63.87
CA ALA A 603 28.58 -28.68 -64.94
C ALA A 603 27.62 -29.86 -65.05
#